data_205ed07fdc6f29c1dbc2b868d84b64e2
#
_entry.id   205ed07fdc6f29c1dbc2b868d84b64e2
#
_cell.length_a   1.000
_cell.length_b   1.000
_cell.length_c   1.000
_cell.angle_alpha   90.00
_cell.angle_beta   90.00
_cell.angle_gamma   90.00
#
_symmetry.space_group_name_H-M   'P 1'
#
loop_
_entity.id
_entity.type
_entity.pdbx_description
1 polymer ?
#
loop_
_entity_poly.entity_id
_entity_poly.type
_entity_poly.pdbx_seq_one_letter_code
_entity_poly.pdbx_strand_id
1 'polypeptide(L)'
;MARRRFRSNQRHEPKTERSFQEYVLSTPAPQTSRTELLRLVRGGEDTFLELKVKLSNPEKIAQEIVALANTGGGVIVFGVNDQMRIEGVDDPESVQDELVRICRDEIQPAITPFIDRIAFDSGRRVVALDVEGKRRPYRTRDGRFYVRIGSEKREASREELSALLDEARPLRYENVPALGATLDDIDEALLWSFLREFEGDAFDEAGPNGYPTKLVLERDLLLTANTGAESVPTVAGLLLFGRDERVAELLPRSSLVITRYAGDSIQAPVIERAHLSGNLFTLFESTQRFIARYCDLWDARPRGVPGTDAADSPVAARANYQRAALSEAVANMLVHRDLALRDQTTRVQIFDRGLELINPRRSLGFSPTAQKAIRYGVPQRLNPQVHAIFKNPAYGLQLGNGGLPMLLRTARQFSGRRVEIVAFSDEFRLRMFGA
;
A
#
# COMPACT_ATOMS: atom_id res chain seq x y z
N MET A 1 15.82 -54.39 32.14
CA MET A 1 14.65 -53.51 31.95
C MET A 1 15.13 -52.09 31.64
N ALA A 2 15.13 -51.70 30.35
CA ALA A 2 15.66 -50.46 29.87
C ALA A 2 14.50 -49.43 29.75
N ARG A 3 14.56 -48.36 30.50
CA ARG A 3 13.63 -47.24 30.39
C ARG A 3 13.95 -46.41 29.16
N ARG A 4 13.11 -46.45 28.11
CA ARG A 4 13.11 -45.51 26.97
C ARG A 4 12.77 -44.14 27.49
N ARG A 5 13.73 -43.19 27.41
CA ARG A 5 13.47 -41.75 27.55
C ARG A 5 12.79 -41.24 26.27
N PHE A 6 11.56 -40.79 26.39
CA PHE A 6 10.89 -39.99 25.37
C PHE A 6 11.63 -38.66 25.26
N ARG A 7 12.25 -38.41 24.14
CA ARG A 7 12.70 -37.06 23.75
C ARG A 7 11.45 -36.26 23.37
N SER A 8 11.10 -35.26 24.17
CA SER A 8 10.11 -34.26 23.80
C SER A 8 10.63 -33.50 22.60
N ASN A 9 9.94 -33.62 21.47
CA ASN A 9 10.09 -32.73 20.35
C ASN A 9 9.62 -31.34 20.79
N GLN A 10 10.54 -30.49 21.24
CA GLN A 10 10.28 -29.06 21.34
C GLN A 10 10.08 -28.56 19.92
N ARG A 11 8.81 -28.41 19.53
CA ARG A 11 8.45 -27.58 18.40
C ARG A 11 8.99 -26.20 18.70
N HIS A 12 9.98 -25.74 17.96
CA HIS A 12 10.38 -24.35 17.92
C HIS A 12 9.17 -23.54 17.47
N GLU A 13 8.46 -22.99 18.44
CA GLU A 13 7.57 -21.87 18.16
C GLU A 13 8.45 -20.75 17.63
N PRO A 14 8.18 -20.19 16.46
CA PRO A 14 8.93 -19.05 15.97
C PRO A 14 8.76 -17.94 16.99
N LYS A 15 9.88 -17.45 17.53
CA LYS A 15 9.91 -16.32 18.45
C LYS A 15 9.13 -15.17 17.83
N THR A 16 7.99 -14.83 18.42
CA THR A 16 7.02 -13.85 17.98
C THR A 16 7.50 -12.39 18.09
N GLU A 17 8.79 -12.16 18.32
CA GLU A 17 9.35 -10.82 18.55
C GLU A 17 10.03 -10.19 17.34
N ARG A 18 10.14 -10.89 16.22
CA ARG A 18 10.59 -10.21 14.99
C ARG A 18 9.45 -9.34 14.48
N SER A 19 9.73 -8.04 14.32
CA SER A 19 8.77 -7.14 13.71
C SER A 19 8.38 -7.68 12.33
N PHE A 20 7.15 -7.39 11.89
CA PHE A 20 6.72 -7.77 10.54
C PHE A 20 7.67 -7.19 9.48
N GLN A 21 8.25 -6.01 9.74
CA GLN A 21 9.31 -5.43 8.90
C GLN A 21 10.57 -6.29 8.86
N GLU A 22 11.04 -6.80 10.01
CA GLU A 22 12.18 -7.72 10.04
C GLU A 22 11.87 -9.06 9.36
N TYR A 23 10.65 -9.56 9.51
CA TYR A 23 10.20 -10.75 8.78
C TYR A 23 10.19 -10.52 7.28
N VAL A 24 9.68 -9.38 6.82
CA VAL A 24 9.64 -9.02 5.40
C VAL A 24 11.03 -8.73 4.84
N LEU A 25 11.91 -8.06 5.62
CA LEU A 25 13.30 -7.77 5.24
C LEU A 25 14.21 -9.01 5.31
N SER A 26 13.90 -9.96 6.19
CA SER A 26 14.65 -11.22 6.34
C SER A 26 14.15 -12.33 5.41
N THR A 27 13.06 -12.10 4.68
CA THR A 27 12.63 -13.03 3.63
C THR A 27 13.63 -12.91 2.48
N PRO A 28 14.39 -13.97 2.14
CA PRO A 28 15.30 -13.89 0.99
C PRO A 28 14.55 -13.46 -0.25
N ALA A 29 15.26 -12.80 -1.17
CA ALA A 29 14.71 -12.48 -2.49
C ALA A 29 13.99 -13.72 -3.04
N PRO A 30 12.86 -13.55 -3.72
CA PRO A 30 12.10 -14.70 -4.21
C PRO A 30 13.01 -15.57 -5.06
N GLN A 31 13.36 -16.72 -4.53
CA GLN A 31 14.09 -17.73 -5.27
C GLN A 31 13.05 -18.67 -5.87
N THR A 32 13.09 -18.81 -7.18
CA THR A 32 12.24 -19.77 -7.88
C THR A 32 12.68 -21.17 -7.51
N SER A 33 11.96 -21.82 -6.59
CA SER A 33 12.25 -23.20 -6.22
C SER A 33 11.91 -24.15 -7.37
N ARG A 34 12.56 -25.33 -7.40
CA ARG A 34 12.27 -26.39 -8.40
C ARG A 34 10.77 -26.72 -8.48
N THR A 35 10.09 -26.79 -7.35
CA THR A 35 8.65 -27.10 -7.28
C THR A 35 7.81 -25.97 -7.85
N GLU A 36 8.20 -24.74 -7.57
CA GLU A 36 7.53 -23.56 -8.09
C GLU A 36 7.74 -23.42 -9.61
N LEU A 37 8.96 -23.65 -10.09
CA LEU A 37 9.26 -23.68 -11.52
C LEU A 37 8.41 -24.73 -12.25
N LEU A 38 8.31 -25.95 -11.74
CA LEU A 38 7.49 -27.01 -12.36
C LEU A 38 6.00 -26.63 -12.38
N ARG A 39 5.53 -25.90 -11.37
CA ARG A 39 4.16 -25.40 -11.32
C ARG A 39 3.94 -24.30 -12.37
N LEU A 40 4.89 -23.37 -12.49
CA LEU A 40 4.84 -22.30 -13.49
C LEU A 40 4.85 -22.86 -14.90
N VAL A 41 5.80 -23.74 -15.21
CA VAL A 41 5.93 -24.36 -16.54
C VAL A 41 4.67 -25.14 -16.94
N ARG A 42 4.02 -25.84 -16.01
CA ARG A 42 2.76 -26.54 -16.29
C ARG A 42 1.59 -25.62 -16.64
N GLY A 43 1.63 -24.39 -16.17
CA GLY A 43 0.63 -23.36 -16.49
C GLY A 43 0.74 -22.82 -17.91
N GLY A 44 1.88 -23.00 -18.56
CA GLY A 44 2.19 -22.39 -19.85
C GLY A 44 2.52 -20.91 -19.77
N GLU A 45 2.83 -20.31 -20.90
CA GLU A 45 3.11 -18.88 -21.01
C GLU A 45 1.86 -18.03 -20.73
N ASP A 46 2.07 -16.95 -19.99
CA ASP A 46 1.03 -15.98 -19.65
C ASP A 46 1.62 -14.57 -19.59
N THR A 47 0.88 -13.63 -19.00
CA THR A 47 1.31 -12.24 -18.85
C THR A 47 2.61 -12.10 -18.03
N PHE A 48 2.93 -13.06 -17.17
CA PHE A 48 4.03 -12.98 -16.19
C PHE A 48 5.08 -14.10 -16.37
N LEU A 49 4.87 -15.01 -17.33
CA LEU A 49 5.76 -16.11 -17.60
C LEU A 49 6.09 -16.21 -19.09
N GLU A 50 7.38 -16.27 -19.39
CA GLU A 50 7.93 -16.55 -20.72
C GLU A 50 8.83 -17.76 -20.68
N LEU A 51 8.68 -18.66 -21.66
CA LEU A 51 9.47 -19.88 -21.81
C LEU A 51 10.38 -19.77 -23.04
N LYS A 52 11.65 -20.11 -22.90
CA LYS A 52 12.62 -20.10 -24.00
C LYS A 52 13.47 -21.36 -23.98
N VAL A 53 13.68 -21.95 -25.14
CA VAL A 53 14.58 -23.10 -25.28
C VAL A 53 16.01 -22.68 -24.98
N LYS A 54 16.44 -21.54 -25.55
CA LYS A 54 17.79 -21.02 -25.40
C LYS A 54 17.82 -19.49 -25.49
N LEU A 55 18.88 -18.89 -25.00
CA LEU A 55 19.18 -17.48 -25.21
C LEU A 55 19.78 -17.32 -26.61
N SER A 56 19.04 -16.76 -27.56
CA SER A 56 19.47 -16.73 -28.97
C SER A 56 19.67 -15.33 -29.55
N ASN A 57 18.85 -14.36 -29.19
CA ASN A 57 18.95 -13.00 -29.71
C ASN A 57 18.83 -12.00 -28.55
N PRO A 58 19.93 -11.32 -28.16
CA PRO A 58 19.94 -10.38 -27.07
C PRO A 58 18.88 -9.26 -27.18
N GLU A 59 18.67 -8.71 -28.37
CA GLU A 59 17.67 -7.66 -28.58
C GLU A 59 16.25 -8.15 -28.32
N LYS A 60 15.92 -9.37 -28.80
CA LYS A 60 14.60 -9.96 -28.53
C LYS A 60 14.40 -10.27 -27.07
N ILE A 61 15.46 -10.73 -26.38
CA ILE A 61 15.41 -10.97 -24.94
C ILE A 61 15.27 -9.65 -24.18
N ALA A 62 15.96 -8.59 -24.56
CA ALA A 62 15.78 -7.26 -23.97
C ALA A 62 14.33 -6.76 -24.11
N GLN A 63 13.71 -6.99 -25.28
CA GLN A 63 12.30 -6.65 -25.50
C GLN A 63 11.35 -7.45 -24.58
N GLU A 64 11.60 -8.76 -24.35
CA GLU A 64 10.82 -9.58 -23.41
C GLU A 64 10.96 -9.07 -21.98
N ILE A 65 12.20 -8.80 -21.56
CA ILE A 65 12.49 -8.27 -20.22
C ILE A 65 11.78 -6.91 -20.03
N VAL A 66 11.88 -6.01 -21.01
CA VAL A 66 11.21 -4.69 -20.96
C VAL A 66 9.70 -4.86 -20.91
N ALA A 67 9.13 -5.76 -21.71
CA ALA A 67 7.68 -6.01 -21.73
C ALA A 67 7.19 -6.53 -20.37
N LEU A 68 7.87 -7.50 -19.78
CA LEU A 68 7.57 -7.98 -18.43
C LEU A 68 7.73 -6.87 -17.38
N ALA A 69 8.85 -6.15 -17.41
CA ALA A 69 9.13 -5.08 -16.46
C ALA A 69 8.06 -3.98 -16.49
N ASN A 70 7.59 -3.59 -17.68
CA ASN A 70 6.53 -2.61 -17.85
C ASN A 70 5.13 -3.14 -17.49
N THR A 71 4.93 -4.45 -17.52
CA THR A 71 3.63 -5.09 -17.22
C THR A 71 3.48 -5.52 -15.76
N GLY A 72 4.52 -5.33 -14.94
CA GLY A 72 4.46 -5.62 -13.50
C GLY A 72 5.46 -6.64 -13.01
N GLY A 73 6.41 -6.99 -13.87
CA GLY A 73 7.39 -8.03 -13.60
C GLY A 73 6.95 -9.41 -14.10
N GLY A 74 7.77 -10.41 -13.84
CA GLY A 74 7.51 -11.78 -14.24
C GLY A 74 8.78 -12.60 -14.31
N VAL A 75 8.68 -13.80 -14.87
CA VAL A 75 9.80 -14.76 -14.96
C VAL A 75 10.03 -15.19 -16.41
N ILE A 76 11.29 -15.20 -16.83
CA ILE A 76 11.71 -15.83 -18.09
C ILE A 76 12.49 -17.10 -17.75
N VAL A 77 12.07 -18.24 -18.29
CA VAL A 77 12.73 -19.53 -18.06
C VAL A 77 13.41 -20.00 -19.33
N PHE A 78 14.71 -20.21 -19.25
CA PHE A 78 15.52 -20.74 -20.33
C PHE A 78 15.79 -22.24 -20.14
N GLY A 79 15.65 -23.02 -21.18
CA GLY A 79 15.76 -24.49 -21.18
C GLY A 79 14.42 -25.21 -21.17
N VAL A 80 13.33 -24.51 -21.55
CA VAL A 80 11.99 -25.08 -21.69
C VAL A 80 11.45 -24.81 -23.09
N ASN A 81 10.90 -25.84 -23.75
CA ASN A 81 10.34 -25.68 -25.09
C ASN A 81 8.84 -25.33 -25.07
N ASP A 82 8.30 -24.98 -26.22
CA ASP A 82 6.89 -24.62 -26.42
C ASP A 82 5.90 -25.74 -26.02
N GLN A 83 6.36 -26.97 -25.90
CA GLN A 83 5.57 -28.09 -25.40
C GLN A 83 5.69 -28.24 -23.87
N MET A 84 6.21 -27.23 -23.18
CA MET A 84 6.43 -27.23 -21.72
C MET A 84 7.36 -28.36 -21.24
N ARG A 85 8.24 -28.87 -22.10
CA ARG A 85 9.23 -29.88 -21.73
C ARG A 85 10.55 -29.22 -21.36
N ILE A 86 11.13 -29.71 -20.28
CA ILE A 86 12.45 -29.26 -19.83
C ILE A 86 13.51 -29.92 -20.71
N GLU A 87 14.18 -29.16 -21.53
CA GLU A 87 15.31 -29.54 -22.34
C GLU A 87 16.65 -29.26 -21.66
N GLY A 88 16.67 -28.17 -20.86
CA GLY A 88 17.86 -27.65 -20.21
C GLY A 88 18.66 -26.72 -21.12
N VAL A 89 19.62 -26.04 -20.52
CA VAL A 89 20.63 -25.22 -21.21
C VAL A 89 22.00 -25.90 -21.07
N ASP A 90 22.84 -25.81 -22.11
CA ASP A 90 24.16 -26.45 -22.12
C ASP A 90 25.11 -25.79 -21.12
N ASP A 91 25.14 -24.46 -21.10
CA ASP A 91 25.99 -23.66 -20.22
C ASP A 91 25.17 -22.62 -19.46
N PRO A 92 24.68 -22.93 -18.24
CA PRO A 92 23.92 -22.01 -17.42
C PRO A 92 24.71 -20.78 -16.97
N GLU A 93 26.04 -20.86 -16.88
CA GLU A 93 26.90 -19.73 -16.45
C GLU A 93 26.99 -18.71 -17.58
N SER A 94 27.25 -19.14 -18.79
CA SER A 94 27.26 -18.27 -19.98
C SER A 94 25.89 -17.59 -20.19
N VAL A 95 24.79 -18.32 -19.98
CA VAL A 95 23.43 -17.74 -20.05
C VAL A 95 23.23 -16.66 -18.99
N GLN A 96 23.68 -16.91 -17.76
CA GLN A 96 23.59 -15.94 -16.68
C GLN A 96 24.39 -14.67 -16.99
N ASP A 97 25.63 -14.80 -17.43
CA ASP A 97 26.51 -13.67 -17.75
C ASP A 97 25.92 -12.81 -18.86
N GLU A 98 25.35 -13.44 -19.88
CA GLU A 98 24.73 -12.72 -20.99
C GLU A 98 23.42 -12.02 -20.53
N LEU A 99 22.63 -12.63 -19.67
CA LEU A 99 21.44 -11.98 -19.08
C LEU A 99 21.81 -10.75 -18.25
N VAL A 100 22.88 -10.83 -17.45
CA VAL A 100 23.41 -9.68 -16.71
C VAL A 100 23.82 -8.56 -17.65
N ARG A 101 24.52 -8.90 -18.75
CA ARG A 101 24.92 -7.93 -19.78
C ARG A 101 23.70 -7.28 -20.42
N ILE A 102 22.68 -8.07 -20.83
CA ILE A 102 21.47 -7.53 -21.44
C ILE A 102 20.75 -6.58 -20.49
N CYS A 103 20.55 -6.98 -19.23
CA CYS A 103 19.87 -6.15 -18.23
C CYS A 103 20.58 -4.84 -17.93
N ARG A 104 21.92 -4.82 -18.05
CA ARG A 104 22.75 -3.64 -17.82
C ARG A 104 22.84 -2.73 -19.05
N ASP A 105 23.09 -3.31 -20.23
CA ASP A 105 23.54 -2.56 -21.41
C ASP A 105 22.43 -2.31 -22.45
N GLU A 106 21.41 -3.20 -22.52
CA GLU A 106 20.37 -3.12 -23.53
C GLU A 106 19.04 -2.55 -23.00
N ILE A 107 18.96 -2.27 -21.67
CA ILE A 107 17.72 -1.81 -21.03
C ILE A 107 17.96 -0.51 -20.25
N GLN A 108 17.03 0.41 -20.35
CA GLN A 108 17.08 1.69 -19.65
C GLN A 108 15.76 1.97 -18.92
N PRO A 109 15.80 2.31 -17.62
CA PRO A 109 16.98 2.20 -16.74
C PRO A 109 17.44 0.76 -16.59
N ALA A 110 18.70 0.54 -16.27
CA ALA A 110 19.26 -0.80 -16.10
C ALA A 110 18.49 -1.58 -15.00
N ILE A 111 18.28 -2.87 -15.25
CA ILE A 111 17.62 -3.78 -14.31
C ILE A 111 18.68 -4.61 -13.59
N THR A 112 18.56 -4.73 -12.29
CA THR A 112 19.32 -5.71 -11.52
C THR A 112 18.62 -7.06 -11.63
N PRO A 113 19.18 -8.06 -12.34
CA PRO A 113 18.49 -9.32 -12.54
C PRO A 113 18.61 -10.21 -11.29
N PHE A 114 17.54 -10.95 -11.00
CA PHE A 114 17.57 -12.09 -10.07
C PHE A 114 17.55 -13.36 -10.90
N ILE A 115 18.64 -14.12 -10.84
CA ILE A 115 18.83 -15.30 -11.69
C ILE A 115 19.04 -16.54 -10.84
N ASP A 116 18.18 -17.53 -11.04
CA ASP A 116 18.27 -18.83 -10.39
C ASP A 116 18.68 -19.90 -11.39
N ARG A 117 19.67 -20.73 -11.02
CA ARG A 117 20.11 -21.91 -11.77
C ARG A 117 19.55 -23.15 -11.11
N ILE A 118 18.59 -23.80 -11.76
CA ILE A 118 17.84 -24.93 -11.19
C ILE A 118 18.25 -26.23 -11.88
N ALA A 119 18.78 -27.17 -11.09
CA ALA A 119 19.16 -28.49 -11.58
C ALA A 119 18.06 -29.51 -11.34
N PHE A 120 17.86 -30.41 -12.31
CA PHE A 120 16.93 -31.55 -12.25
C PHE A 120 17.68 -32.85 -12.10
N ASP A 121 17.02 -33.86 -11.57
CA ASP A 121 17.58 -35.21 -11.36
C ASP A 121 18.04 -35.89 -12.67
N SER A 122 17.47 -35.45 -13.80
CA SER A 122 17.88 -35.84 -15.15
C SER A 122 19.25 -35.31 -15.60
N GLY A 123 19.91 -34.48 -14.75
CA GLY A 123 21.12 -33.75 -15.09
C GLY A 123 20.87 -32.48 -15.90
N ARG A 124 19.65 -32.21 -16.32
CA ARG A 124 19.27 -30.97 -17.03
C ARG A 124 19.29 -29.80 -16.12
N ARG A 125 19.74 -28.64 -16.62
CA ARG A 125 19.78 -27.38 -15.88
C ARG A 125 18.97 -26.34 -16.64
N VAL A 126 18.18 -25.56 -15.93
CA VAL A 126 17.45 -24.41 -16.48
C VAL A 126 17.89 -23.14 -15.76
N VAL A 127 17.72 -22.01 -16.42
CA VAL A 127 17.99 -20.68 -15.86
C VAL A 127 16.69 -19.94 -15.81
N ALA A 128 16.31 -19.45 -14.62
CA ALA A 128 15.15 -18.61 -14.42
C ALA A 128 15.61 -17.17 -14.11
N LEU A 129 15.11 -16.22 -14.89
CA LEU A 129 15.32 -14.79 -14.68
C LEU A 129 14.04 -14.20 -14.11
N ASP A 130 14.08 -13.71 -12.88
CA ASP A 130 13.00 -12.93 -12.27
C ASP A 130 13.20 -11.45 -12.61
N VAL A 131 12.18 -10.85 -13.21
CA VAL A 131 12.16 -9.46 -13.66
C VAL A 131 11.26 -8.66 -12.76
N GLU A 132 11.82 -7.70 -12.02
CA GLU A 132 11.06 -6.78 -11.19
C GLU A 132 10.70 -5.49 -11.95
N GLY A 133 9.42 -5.16 -12.04
CA GLY A 133 8.92 -3.94 -12.68
C GLY A 133 8.89 -2.71 -11.76
N LYS A 134 9.93 -2.43 -10.95
CA LYS A 134 9.90 -1.38 -9.92
C LYS A 134 10.09 0.06 -10.39
N ARG A 135 10.79 0.27 -11.50
CA ARG A 135 11.19 1.60 -11.99
C ARG A 135 10.66 1.91 -13.38
N ARG A 136 9.44 1.46 -13.64
CA ARG A 136 8.76 1.73 -14.93
C ARG A 136 8.68 3.22 -15.25
N PRO A 137 8.73 3.64 -16.53
CA PRO A 137 8.82 2.79 -17.71
C PRO A 137 10.26 2.39 -18.03
N TYR A 138 10.43 1.14 -18.46
CA TYR A 138 11.65 0.64 -19.04
C TYR A 138 11.59 0.70 -20.57
N ARG A 139 12.72 0.92 -21.19
CA ARG A 139 12.84 0.91 -22.64
C ARG A 139 14.08 0.13 -23.08
N THR A 140 14.06 -0.38 -24.29
CA THR A 140 15.22 -0.96 -24.93
C THR A 140 16.23 0.14 -25.32
N ARG A 141 17.47 -0.24 -25.61
CA ARG A 141 18.54 0.68 -25.97
C ARG A 141 18.21 1.57 -27.18
N ASP A 142 17.41 1.05 -28.14
CA ASP A 142 16.90 1.78 -29.30
C ASP A 142 15.75 2.73 -28.96
N GLY A 143 15.35 2.86 -27.70
CA GLY A 143 14.36 3.80 -27.20
C GLY A 143 12.91 3.30 -27.22
N ARG A 144 12.67 2.05 -27.57
CA ARG A 144 11.30 1.49 -27.68
C ARG A 144 10.80 0.95 -26.34
N PHE A 145 9.51 1.11 -26.13
CA PHE A 145 8.78 0.63 -24.96
C PHE A 145 7.92 -0.56 -25.35
N TYR A 146 8.02 -1.64 -24.61
CA TYR A 146 7.25 -2.85 -24.83
C TYR A 146 6.39 -3.13 -23.60
N VAL A 147 5.21 -3.69 -23.85
CA VAL A 147 4.26 -4.21 -22.85
C VAL A 147 3.82 -5.60 -23.23
N ARG A 148 3.22 -6.32 -22.29
CA ARG A 148 2.77 -7.68 -22.49
C ARG A 148 1.25 -7.77 -22.32
N ILE A 149 0.59 -8.45 -23.25
CA ILE A 149 -0.83 -8.78 -23.17
C ILE A 149 -0.99 -10.26 -23.36
N GLY A 150 -1.40 -10.97 -22.29
CA GLY A 150 -1.32 -12.43 -22.26
C GLY A 150 0.12 -12.89 -22.46
N SER A 151 0.35 -13.84 -23.36
CA SER A 151 1.69 -14.34 -23.71
C SER A 151 2.42 -13.50 -24.78
N GLU A 152 1.80 -12.49 -25.35
CA GLU A 152 2.37 -11.71 -26.45
C GLU A 152 3.00 -10.41 -25.96
N LYS A 153 4.23 -10.15 -26.40
CA LYS A 153 4.83 -8.81 -26.27
C LYS A 153 4.47 -7.98 -27.49
N ARG A 154 4.26 -6.70 -27.27
CA ARG A 154 4.14 -5.70 -28.34
C ARG A 154 4.70 -4.36 -27.91
N GLU A 155 4.93 -3.49 -28.85
CA GLU A 155 5.28 -2.10 -28.56
C GLU A 155 4.10 -1.41 -27.87
N ALA A 156 4.39 -0.62 -26.84
CA ALA A 156 3.37 0.10 -26.07
C ALA A 156 2.67 1.14 -26.95
N SER A 157 1.34 1.22 -26.87
CA SER A 157 0.58 2.28 -27.51
C SER A 157 0.91 3.63 -26.86
N ARG A 158 0.49 4.72 -27.51
CA ARG A 158 0.69 6.07 -26.99
C ARG A 158 -0.01 6.25 -25.63
N GLU A 159 -1.20 5.69 -25.48
CA GLU A 159 -1.99 5.74 -24.26
C GLU A 159 -1.33 4.95 -23.12
N GLU A 160 -0.83 3.76 -23.43
CA GLU A 160 -0.10 2.94 -22.46
C GLU A 160 1.21 3.58 -22.05
N LEU A 161 1.95 4.15 -23.00
CA LEU A 161 3.16 4.89 -22.70
C LEU A 161 2.86 6.11 -21.83
N SER A 162 1.78 6.85 -22.11
CA SER A 162 1.34 7.96 -21.25
C SER A 162 1.04 7.47 -19.83
N ALA A 163 0.33 6.37 -19.69
CA ALA A 163 0.02 5.78 -18.40
C ALA A 163 1.28 5.34 -17.62
N LEU A 164 2.25 4.73 -18.33
CA LEU A 164 3.54 4.35 -17.74
C LEU A 164 4.37 5.56 -17.30
N LEU A 165 4.35 6.64 -18.08
CA LEU A 165 5.04 7.89 -17.74
C LEU A 165 4.37 8.61 -16.57
N ASP A 166 3.04 8.60 -16.52
CA ASP A 166 2.27 9.15 -15.39
C ASP A 166 2.51 8.36 -14.12
N GLU A 167 2.71 7.05 -14.22
CA GLU A 167 3.09 6.21 -13.08
C GLU A 167 4.51 6.52 -12.59
N ALA A 168 5.45 6.76 -13.50
CA ALA A 168 6.83 7.11 -13.18
C ALA A 168 6.97 8.50 -12.53
N ARG A 169 6.07 9.40 -12.90
CA ARG A 169 5.92 10.74 -12.32
C ARG A 169 4.47 10.93 -11.92
N PRO A 170 4.01 10.24 -10.87
CA PRO A 170 2.64 10.42 -10.44
C PRO A 170 2.43 11.91 -10.20
N LEU A 171 1.46 12.51 -10.88
CA LEU A 171 0.92 13.80 -10.50
C LEU A 171 0.54 13.66 -9.03
N ARG A 172 1.34 14.25 -8.15
CA ARG A 172 1.05 14.28 -6.73
C ARG A 172 -0.09 15.27 -6.57
N TYR A 173 -1.31 14.75 -6.62
CA TYR A 173 -2.51 15.57 -6.46
C TYR A 173 -2.52 16.33 -5.16
N GLU A 174 -1.80 15.87 -4.16
CA GLU A 174 -1.59 16.61 -2.92
C GLU A 174 -0.90 17.97 -3.15
N ASN A 175 -0.04 18.10 -4.17
CA ASN A 175 0.72 19.31 -4.48
C ASN A 175 0.06 20.20 -5.54
N VAL A 176 -1.10 19.79 -6.08
CA VAL A 176 -1.85 20.60 -7.04
C VAL A 176 -2.49 21.78 -6.31
N PRO A 177 -2.51 23.01 -6.90
CA PRO A 177 -3.25 24.13 -6.33
C PRO A 177 -4.71 23.74 -6.06
N ALA A 178 -5.21 24.05 -4.87
CA ALA A 178 -6.63 23.92 -4.59
C ALA A 178 -7.38 25.07 -5.31
N LEU A 179 -8.05 24.73 -6.41
CA LEU A 179 -8.73 25.73 -7.24
C LEU A 179 -9.81 26.49 -6.45
N GLY A 180 -9.74 27.80 -6.50
CA GLY A 180 -10.65 28.68 -5.78
C GLY A 180 -10.31 28.89 -4.29
N ALA A 181 -9.23 28.27 -3.80
CA ALA A 181 -8.72 28.51 -2.45
C ALA A 181 -7.82 29.72 -2.40
N THR A 182 -7.81 30.36 -1.24
CA THR A 182 -6.91 31.43 -0.85
C THR A 182 -6.24 31.12 0.48
N LEU A 183 -5.24 31.88 0.88
CA LEU A 183 -4.62 31.71 2.20
C LEU A 183 -5.59 32.00 3.36
N ASP A 184 -6.64 32.80 3.12
CA ASP A 184 -7.69 33.06 4.11
C ASP A 184 -8.56 31.83 4.41
N ASP A 185 -8.52 30.80 3.58
CA ASP A 185 -9.23 29.55 3.81
C ASP A 185 -8.50 28.62 4.80
N ILE A 186 -7.30 28.99 5.23
CA ILE A 186 -6.52 28.26 6.23
C ILE A 186 -7.06 28.59 7.64
N ASP A 187 -7.18 27.56 8.46
CA ASP A 187 -7.45 27.67 9.89
C ASP A 187 -6.11 27.94 10.61
N GLU A 188 -5.85 29.20 10.89
CA GLU A 188 -4.62 29.63 11.56
C GLU A 188 -4.48 29.05 12.97
N ALA A 189 -5.60 28.86 13.68
CA ALA A 189 -5.56 28.30 15.02
C ALA A 189 -5.09 26.84 15.00
N LEU A 190 -5.55 26.07 14.01
CA LEU A 190 -5.11 24.69 13.80
C LEU A 190 -3.63 24.64 13.38
N LEU A 191 -3.20 25.52 12.46
CA LEU A 191 -1.81 25.61 12.04
C LEU A 191 -0.88 25.98 13.21
N TRP A 192 -1.26 26.97 14.03
CA TRP A 192 -0.47 27.36 15.20
C TRP A 192 -0.44 26.28 16.30
N SER A 193 -1.53 25.54 16.46
CA SER A 193 -1.53 24.39 17.36
C SER A 193 -0.52 23.32 16.92
N PHE A 194 -0.47 23.05 15.62
CA PHE A 194 0.54 22.15 15.04
C PHE A 194 1.96 22.68 15.25
N LEU A 195 2.20 23.97 14.95
CA LEU A 195 3.52 24.58 15.09
C LEU A 195 4.00 24.60 16.54
N ARG A 196 3.11 24.85 17.49
CA ARG A 196 3.45 24.82 18.93
C ARG A 196 3.97 23.44 19.34
N GLU A 197 3.32 22.37 18.89
CA GLU A 197 3.78 21.01 19.17
C GLU A 197 5.06 20.65 18.41
N PHE A 198 5.28 21.26 17.25
CA PHE A 198 6.43 20.98 16.39
C PHE A 198 7.68 21.76 16.83
N GLU A 199 7.55 23.07 17.07
CA GLU A 199 8.64 23.99 17.41
C GLU A 199 8.87 24.13 18.94
N GLY A 200 7.86 23.77 19.76
CA GLY A 200 7.95 23.83 21.21
C GLY A 200 8.22 25.24 21.73
N ASP A 201 9.21 25.37 22.63
CA ASP A 201 9.56 26.62 23.29
C ASP A 201 9.84 27.77 22.31
N ALA A 202 10.40 27.49 21.14
CA ALA A 202 10.67 28.48 20.10
C ALA A 202 9.38 29.15 19.58
N PHE A 203 8.29 28.42 19.48
CA PHE A 203 6.99 28.96 19.10
C PHE A 203 6.42 29.84 20.23
N ASP A 204 6.54 29.42 21.49
CA ASP A 204 6.01 30.14 22.63
C ASP A 204 6.79 31.47 22.86
N GLU A 205 8.09 31.49 22.58
CA GLU A 205 8.92 32.71 22.62
C GLU A 205 8.57 33.71 21.50
N ALA A 206 8.42 33.23 20.26
CA ALA A 206 8.16 34.10 19.10
C ALA A 206 6.68 34.48 18.98
N GLY A 207 5.80 33.61 19.46
CA GLY A 207 4.35 33.73 19.32
C GLY A 207 3.86 33.61 17.87
N PRO A 208 2.56 33.72 17.62
CA PRO A 208 1.99 33.64 16.27
C PRO A 208 2.58 34.63 15.26
N ASN A 209 2.98 35.83 15.71
CA ASN A 209 3.58 36.85 14.85
C ASN A 209 4.97 36.45 14.33
N GLY A 210 5.69 35.56 15.02
CA GLY A 210 6.96 35.00 14.58
C GLY A 210 6.81 33.96 13.46
N TYR A 211 5.58 33.46 13.27
CA TYR A 211 5.24 32.40 12.30
C TYR A 211 4.11 32.86 11.36
N PRO A 212 4.35 33.80 10.45
CA PRO A 212 3.33 34.28 9.51
C PRO A 212 2.84 33.10 8.64
N THR A 213 1.54 32.87 8.62
CA THR A 213 0.86 31.76 7.92
C THR A 213 1.39 31.55 6.51
N LYS A 214 1.51 32.61 5.73
CA LYS A 214 2.03 32.56 4.37
C LYS A 214 3.44 31.98 4.30
N LEU A 215 4.37 32.48 5.12
CA LEU A 215 5.77 32.03 5.10
C LEU A 215 5.92 30.58 5.55
N VAL A 216 5.19 30.20 6.59
CA VAL A 216 5.19 28.81 7.09
C VAL A 216 4.70 27.85 6.00
N LEU A 217 3.59 28.14 5.35
CA LEU A 217 3.04 27.30 4.32
C LEU A 217 3.91 27.25 3.06
N GLU A 218 4.55 28.39 2.69
CA GLU A 218 5.38 28.46 1.47
C GLU A 218 6.77 27.82 1.65
N ARG A 219 7.43 28.05 2.78
CA ARG A 219 8.86 27.72 2.98
C ARG A 219 9.07 26.49 3.83
N ASP A 220 8.33 26.42 4.95
CA ASP A 220 8.60 25.39 5.96
C ASP A 220 7.82 24.10 5.68
N LEU A 221 6.54 24.22 5.33
CA LEU A 221 5.68 23.07 5.07
C LEU A 221 5.50 22.75 3.59
N LEU A 222 5.84 23.69 2.68
CA LEU A 222 5.69 23.53 1.22
C LEU A 222 4.25 23.14 0.80
N LEU A 223 3.27 23.79 1.42
CA LEU A 223 1.84 23.50 1.24
C LEU A 223 1.13 24.51 0.33
N THR A 224 1.89 25.31 -0.41
CA THR A 224 1.36 26.28 -1.37
C THR A 224 1.87 25.99 -2.78
N ALA A 225 1.14 26.52 -3.76
CA ALA A 225 1.54 26.53 -5.15
C ALA A 225 1.29 27.91 -5.76
N ASN A 226 2.14 28.32 -6.69
CA ASN A 226 1.98 29.61 -7.38
C ASN A 226 1.02 29.48 -8.55
N THR A 227 -0.01 30.29 -8.56
CA THR A 227 -0.95 30.45 -9.68
C THR A 227 -0.81 31.88 -10.23
N GLY A 228 0.16 32.08 -11.13
CA GLY A 228 0.52 33.42 -11.60
C GLY A 228 1.28 34.21 -10.54
N ALA A 229 0.73 35.32 -10.09
CA ALA A 229 1.34 36.21 -9.08
C ALA A 229 0.95 35.86 -7.65
N GLU A 230 0.00 34.98 -7.45
CA GLU A 230 -0.55 34.63 -6.13
C GLU A 230 -0.12 33.23 -5.68
N SER A 231 0.17 33.11 -4.40
CA SER A 231 0.41 31.86 -3.73
C SER A 231 -0.89 31.37 -3.12
N VAL A 232 -1.30 30.17 -3.48
CA VAL A 232 -2.54 29.53 -3.01
C VAL A 232 -2.25 28.20 -2.31
N PRO A 233 -3.07 27.77 -1.36
CA PRO A 233 -2.89 26.46 -0.74
C PRO A 233 -2.94 25.34 -1.79
N THR A 234 -2.09 24.32 -1.59
CA THR A 234 -2.23 23.06 -2.31
C THR A 234 -3.41 22.27 -1.75
N VAL A 235 -3.81 21.20 -2.48
CA VAL A 235 -4.80 20.24 -1.96
C VAL A 235 -4.37 19.70 -0.60
N ALA A 236 -3.08 19.39 -0.41
CA ALA A 236 -2.56 18.99 0.90
C ALA A 236 -2.71 20.09 1.96
N GLY A 237 -2.37 21.33 1.62
CA GLY A 237 -2.47 22.46 2.55
C GLY A 237 -3.90 22.65 3.04
N LEU A 238 -4.86 22.63 2.10
CA LEU A 238 -6.27 22.76 2.43
C LEU A 238 -6.80 21.55 3.22
N LEU A 239 -6.42 20.32 2.85
CA LEU A 239 -6.83 19.12 3.59
C LEU A 239 -6.26 19.06 5.02
N LEU A 240 -5.05 19.59 5.25
CA LEU A 240 -4.40 19.56 6.55
C LEU A 240 -4.87 20.69 7.45
N PHE A 241 -4.91 21.93 6.93
CA PHE A 241 -5.11 23.13 7.72
C PHE A 241 -6.25 24.03 7.24
N GLY A 242 -7.06 23.57 6.27
CA GLY A 242 -8.21 24.34 5.79
C GLY A 242 -9.35 24.38 6.81
N ARG A 243 -10.13 25.47 6.77
CA ARG A 243 -11.40 25.56 7.48
C ARG A 243 -12.38 24.53 6.94
N ASP A 244 -13.09 23.83 7.81
CA ASP A 244 -13.93 22.68 7.44
C ASP A 244 -14.95 23.02 6.34
N GLU A 245 -15.58 24.18 6.42
CA GLU A 245 -16.58 24.62 5.44
C GLU A 245 -15.96 24.81 4.06
N ARG A 246 -14.75 25.37 4.02
CA ARG A 246 -14.04 25.61 2.74
C ARG A 246 -13.50 24.32 2.15
N VAL A 247 -13.02 23.39 2.99
CA VAL A 247 -12.65 22.05 2.54
C VAL A 247 -13.86 21.31 1.96
N ALA A 248 -15.00 21.38 2.64
CA ALA A 248 -16.24 20.76 2.18
C ALA A 248 -16.72 21.33 0.83
N GLU A 249 -16.58 22.64 0.63
CA GLU A 249 -16.97 23.33 -0.60
C GLU A 249 -16.01 23.04 -1.76
N LEU A 250 -14.71 23.24 -1.56
CA LEU A 250 -13.70 23.18 -2.61
C LEU A 250 -13.24 21.74 -2.92
N LEU A 251 -13.28 20.85 -1.94
CA LEU A 251 -12.89 19.45 -2.03
C LEU A 251 -14.01 18.50 -1.57
N PRO A 252 -15.22 18.57 -2.15
CA PRO A 252 -16.39 17.80 -1.65
C PRO A 252 -16.15 16.29 -1.65
N ARG A 253 -15.28 15.78 -2.51
CA ARG A 253 -14.94 14.35 -2.58
C ARG A 253 -13.89 13.93 -1.55
N SER A 254 -13.32 14.88 -0.79
CA SER A 254 -12.50 14.56 0.36
C SER A 254 -13.33 14.08 1.57
N SER A 255 -14.65 14.22 1.54
CA SER A 255 -15.59 13.67 2.51
C SER A 255 -15.54 12.13 2.57
N LEU A 256 -16.11 11.55 3.60
CA LEU A 256 -16.33 10.12 3.74
C LEU A 256 -17.77 9.81 4.14
N VAL A 257 -18.23 8.61 3.76
CA VAL A 257 -19.53 8.09 4.16
C VAL A 257 -19.31 7.00 5.21
N ILE A 258 -19.92 7.15 6.36
CA ILE A 258 -19.91 6.14 7.41
C ILE A 258 -21.30 5.57 7.61
N THR A 259 -21.40 4.24 7.68
CA THR A 259 -22.69 3.54 7.79
C THR A 259 -22.62 2.43 8.83
N ARG A 260 -23.60 2.39 9.74
CA ARG A 260 -23.83 1.29 10.68
C ARG A 260 -24.97 0.41 10.17
N TYR A 261 -24.73 -0.88 10.07
CA TYR A 261 -25.70 -1.89 9.67
C TYR A 261 -26.14 -2.75 10.85
N ALA A 262 -27.40 -3.15 10.90
CA ALA A 262 -27.93 -4.11 11.89
C ALA A 262 -27.68 -5.54 11.41
N GLY A 263 -26.43 -6.02 11.53
CA GLY A 263 -25.99 -7.34 11.09
C GLY A 263 -24.57 -7.31 10.54
N ASP A 264 -24.15 -8.41 9.89
CA ASP A 264 -22.78 -8.63 9.44
C ASP A 264 -22.59 -8.45 7.91
N SER A 265 -23.57 -7.88 7.23
CA SER A 265 -23.50 -7.64 5.77
C SER A 265 -24.08 -6.30 5.36
N ILE A 266 -23.72 -5.82 4.18
CA ILE A 266 -24.27 -4.59 3.56
C ILE A 266 -25.75 -4.72 3.16
N GLN A 267 -26.29 -5.94 3.15
CA GLN A 267 -27.71 -6.20 2.88
C GLN A 267 -28.57 -6.05 4.14
N ALA A 268 -27.93 -5.97 5.32
CA ALA A 268 -28.64 -5.76 6.58
C ALA A 268 -29.22 -4.33 6.63
N PRO A 269 -30.28 -4.12 7.43
CA PRO A 269 -30.88 -2.79 7.59
C PRO A 269 -29.84 -1.76 8.06
N VAL A 270 -29.91 -0.55 7.51
CA VAL A 270 -29.08 0.58 7.95
C VAL A 270 -29.66 1.16 9.23
N ILE A 271 -28.84 1.20 10.28
CA ILE A 271 -29.18 1.85 11.54
C ILE A 271 -28.93 3.36 11.44
N GLU A 272 -27.75 3.73 10.99
CA GLU A 272 -27.36 5.14 10.84
C GLU A 272 -26.40 5.28 9.66
N ARG A 273 -26.53 6.39 8.94
CA ARG A 273 -25.59 6.80 7.89
C ARG A 273 -25.28 8.27 8.06
N ALA A 274 -23.98 8.62 7.99
CA ALA A 274 -23.53 10.01 8.04
C ALA A 274 -22.55 10.30 6.90
N HIS A 275 -22.60 11.54 6.42
CA HIS A 275 -21.58 12.12 5.57
C HIS A 275 -20.70 13.00 6.45
N LEU A 276 -19.41 12.71 6.49
CA LEU A 276 -18.43 13.46 7.25
C LEU A 276 -17.58 14.26 6.26
N SER A 277 -17.44 15.56 6.51
CA SER A 277 -16.64 16.49 5.69
C SER A 277 -15.81 17.39 6.59
N GLY A 278 -14.82 18.03 6.01
CA GLY A 278 -13.89 18.91 6.71
C GLY A 278 -12.44 18.53 6.44
N ASN A 279 -11.51 19.15 7.16
CA ASN A 279 -10.10 18.83 7.10
C ASN A 279 -9.79 17.42 7.68
N LEU A 280 -8.56 16.97 7.49
CA LEU A 280 -8.22 15.58 7.88
C LEU A 280 -8.33 15.35 9.40
N PHE A 281 -8.06 16.37 10.20
CA PHE A 281 -8.19 16.25 11.65
C PHE A 281 -9.66 16.08 12.06
N THR A 282 -10.54 16.94 11.54
CA THR A 282 -12.00 16.85 11.75
C THR A 282 -12.57 15.52 11.25
N LEU A 283 -12.14 15.05 10.09
CA LEU A 283 -12.55 13.75 9.55
C LEU A 283 -12.10 12.60 10.45
N PHE A 284 -10.87 12.65 10.94
CA PHE A 284 -10.32 11.63 11.84
C PHE A 284 -11.14 11.54 13.13
N GLU A 285 -11.31 12.67 13.83
CA GLU A 285 -12.05 12.69 15.08
C GLU A 285 -13.53 12.32 14.91
N SER A 286 -14.17 12.85 13.87
CA SER A 286 -15.58 12.56 13.61
C SER A 286 -15.81 11.08 13.28
N THR A 287 -14.86 10.46 12.55
CA THR A 287 -14.89 9.02 12.28
C THR A 287 -14.74 8.21 13.57
N GLN A 288 -13.76 8.57 14.41
CA GLN A 288 -13.53 7.93 15.71
C GLN A 288 -14.76 8.05 16.63
N ARG A 289 -15.35 9.25 16.72
CA ARG A 289 -16.56 9.50 17.51
C ARG A 289 -17.76 8.67 17.02
N PHE A 290 -17.92 8.57 15.69
CA PHE A 290 -19.01 7.76 15.13
C PHE A 290 -18.80 6.27 15.47
N ILE A 291 -17.59 5.75 15.29
CA ILE A 291 -17.27 4.35 15.61
C ILE A 291 -17.50 4.07 17.10
N ALA A 292 -17.09 4.98 17.99
CA ALA A 292 -17.22 4.84 19.44
C ALA A 292 -18.69 4.81 19.93
N ARG A 293 -19.64 5.31 19.13
CA ARG A 293 -21.09 5.16 19.45
C ARG A 293 -21.55 3.71 19.36
N TYR A 294 -20.93 2.90 18.51
CA TYR A 294 -21.36 1.54 18.22
C TYR A 294 -20.36 0.46 18.63
N CYS A 295 -19.13 0.82 18.94
CA CYS A 295 -18.04 -0.09 19.29
C CYS A 295 -17.35 0.40 20.55
N ASP A 296 -16.81 -0.53 21.33
CA ASP A 296 -16.00 -0.21 22.49
C ASP A 296 -14.53 -0.17 22.12
N LEU A 297 -13.82 0.88 22.55
CA LEU A 297 -12.42 1.12 22.23
C LEU A 297 -11.58 0.99 23.50
N TRP A 298 -10.61 0.09 23.47
CA TRP A 298 -9.75 -0.24 24.60
C TRP A 298 -8.28 -0.02 24.30
N ASP A 299 -7.53 0.47 25.27
CA ASP A 299 -6.08 0.59 25.14
C ASP A 299 -5.39 -0.76 25.31
N ALA A 300 -5.91 -1.60 26.18
CA ALA A 300 -5.49 -2.98 26.36
C ALA A 300 -6.73 -3.87 26.58
N ARG A 301 -6.59 -5.17 26.25
CA ARG A 301 -7.69 -6.12 26.49
C ARG A 301 -8.00 -6.18 27.99
N PRO A 302 -9.24 -5.92 28.41
CA PRO A 302 -9.62 -6.00 29.80
C PRO A 302 -9.38 -7.42 30.35
N ARG A 303 -8.69 -7.53 31.48
CA ARG A 303 -8.54 -8.82 32.19
C ARG A 303 -9.90 -9.18 32.78
N GLY A 304 -10.44 -10.34 32.42
CA GLY A 304 -11.63 -10.89 33.08
C GLY A 304 -12.96 -10.49 32.48
N VAL A 305 -13.01 -10.01 31.22
CA VAL A 305 -14.26 -10.11 30.44
C VAL A 305 -14.43 -11.60 30.17
N PRO A 306 -15.39 -12.28 30.82
CA PRO A 306 -15.65 -13.70 30.53
C PRO A 306 -15.92 -13.83 29.05
N GLY A 307 -15.40 -14.89 28.45
CA GLY A 307 -15.93 -15.35 27.17
C GLY A 307 -17.43 -15.48 27.41
N THR A 308 -18.18 -14.76 26.63
CA THR A 308 -19.61 -14.62 26.78
C THR A 308 -20.30 -15.99 26.76
N ASP A 309 -20.58 -16.54 27.94
CA ASP A 309 -21.76 -17.32 28.14
C ASP A 309 -22.98 -16.38 28.18
N ALA A 310 -23.03 -15.46 27.22
CA ALA A 310 -24.13 -14.48 27.10
C ALA A 310 -25.21 -15.02 26.17
N ALA A 311 -25.72 -16.20 26.51
CA ALA A 311 -27.00 -16.66 25.94
C ALA A 311 -28.19 -15.87 26.48
N ASP A 312 -28.04 -15.03 27.53
CA ASP A 312 -29.15 -14.41 28.23
C ASP A 312 -29.11 -12.88 28.36
N SER A 313 -28.27 -12.17 27.62
CA SER A 313 -28.33 -10.70 27.63
C SER A 313 -29.00 -10.15 26.36
N PRO A 314 -30.13 -9.43 26.48
CA PRO A 314 -30.83 -8.85 25.34
C PRO A 314 -30.11 -7.63 24.72
N VAL A 315 -28.97 -7.23 25.27
CA VAL A 315 -28.11 -6.18 24.70
C VAL A 315 -27.06 -6.89 23.84
N ALA A 316 -27.17 -6.77 22.52
CA ALA A 316 -26.14 -7.27 21.59
C ALA A 316 -24.77 -6.80 22.07
N ALA A 317 -23.88 -7.74 22.34
CA ALA A 317 -22.53 -7.42 22.76
C ALA A 317 -21.88 -6.52 21.72
N ARG A 318 -21.40 -5.34 22.14
CA ARG A 318 -20.74 -4.39 21.24
C ARG A 318 -19.41 -4.96 20.81
N ALA A 319 -19.08 -4.79 19.56
CA ALA A 319 -17.75 -5.18 19.06
C ALA A 319 -16.67 -4.35 19.73
N ASN A 320 -15.61 -5.01 20.17
CA ASN A 320 -14.48 -4.41 20.89
C ASN A 320 -13.27 -4.27 19.99
N TYR A 321 -12.62 -3.11 20.01
CA TYR A 321 -11.41 -2.87 19.22
C TYR A 321 -10.30 -2.27 20.08
N GLN A 322 -9.06 -2.60 19.71
CA GLN A 322 -7.90 -1.94 20.29
C GLN A 322 -7.79 -0.53 19.68
N ARG A 323 -7.80 0.49 20.54
CA ARG A 323 -7.87 1.91 20.16
C ARG A 323 -6.75 2.31 19.19
N ALA A 324 -5.49 2.01 19.51
CA ALA A 324 -4.36 2.41 18.68
C ALA A 324 -4.38 1.75 17.30
N ALA A 325 -4.81 0.47 17.20
CA ALA A 325 -4.94 -0.21 15.92
C ALA A 325 -6.04 0.41 15.05
N LEU A 326 -7.18 0.76 15.65
CA LEU A 326 -8.26 1.42 14.93
C LEU A 326 -7.89 2.83 14.50
N SER A 327 -7.26 3.60 15.38
CA SER A 327 -6.77 4.95 15.07
C SER A 327 -5.76 4.91 13.90
N GLU A 328 -4.84 3.96 13.91
CA GLU A 328 -3.89 3.75 12.81
C GLU A 328 -4.60 3.37 11.50
N ALA A 329 -5.65 2.54 11.57
CA ALA A 329 -6.44 2.16 10.41
C ALA A 329 -7.16 3.36 9.78
N VAL A 330 -7.81 4.19 10.60
CA VAL A 330 -8.50 5.40 10.16
C VAL A 330 -7.51 6.42 9.59
N ALA A 331 -6.39 6.65 10.26
CA ALA A 331 -5.36 7.55 9.76
C ALA A 331 -4.78 7.08 8.41
N ASN A 332 -4.47 5.79 8.28
CA ASN A 332 -4.01 5.22 7.02
C ASN A 332 -5.05 5.36 5.90
N MET A 333 -6.33 5.15 6.21
CA MET A 333 -7.41 5.35 5.26
C MET A 333 -7.44 6.80 4.76
N LEU A 334 -7.31 7.79 5.64
CA LEU A 334 -7.34 9.21 5.29
C LEU A 334 -6.12 9.65 4.47
N VAL A 335 -4.90 9.26 4.89
CA VAL A 335 -3.65 9.69 4.22
C VAL A 335 -3.38 8.98 2.90
N HIS A 336 -3.83 7.73 2.74
CA HIS A 336 -3.57 6.92 1.55
C HIS A 336 -4.74 6.92 0.55
N ARG A 337 -5.53 7.97 0.56
CA ARG A 337 -6.60 8.18 -0.44
C ARG A 337 -6.01 8.51 -1.80
N ASP A 338 -6.63 8.04 -2.86
CA ASP A 338 -6.33 8.53 -4.21
C ASP A 338 -7.05 9.85 -4.44
N LEU A 339 -6.35 10.96 -4.21
CA LEU A 339 -6.91 12.31 -4.34
C LEU A 339 -7.24 12.69 -5.79
N ALA A 340 -6.80 11.89 -6.77
CA ALA A 340 -7.14 12.08 -8.18
C ALA A 340 -8.55 11.60 -8.52
N LEU A 341 -9.13 10.73 -7.69
CA LEU A 341 -10.50 10.24 -7.88
C LEU A 341 -11.51 11.27 -7.39
N ARG A 342 -12.18 11.94 -8.33
CA ARG A 342 -13.14 12.99 -8.04
C ARG A 342 -14.60 12.54 -7.99
N ASP A 343 -14.87 11.30 -8.34
CA ASP A 343 -16.22 10.71 -8.48
C ASP A 343 -16.56 9.66 -7.41
N GLN A 344 -15.57 9.23 -6.64
CA GLN A 344 -15.75 8.18 -5.65
C GLN A 344 -15.38 8.65 -4.24
N THR A 345 -16.14 8.20 -3.25
CA THR A 345 -15.98 8.60 -1.86
C THR A 345 -15.47 7.44 -0.99
N THR A 346 -14.58 7.75 -0.06
CA THR A 346 -14.14 6.82 0.98
C THR A 346 -15.31 6.40 1.85
N ARG A 347 -15.36 5.12 2.24
CA ARG A 347 -16.47 4.56 3.03
C ARG A 347 -15.96 3.85 4.27
N VAL A 348 -16.71 3.99 5.36
CA VAL A 348 -16.56 3.18 6.57
C VAL A 348 -17.87 2.44 6.81
N GLN A 349 -17.80 1.13 6.97
CA GLN A 349 -18.96 0.28 7.19
C GLN A 349 -18.79 -0.45 8.52
N ILE A 350 -19.76 -0.30 9.43
CA ILE A 350 -19.72 -0.90 10.76
C ILE A 350 -20.82 -1.97 10.83
N PHE A 351 -20.39 -3.19 11.12
CA PHE A 351 -21.22 -4.37 11.28
C PHE A 351 -21.27 -4.81 12.75
N ASP A 352 -22.07 -5.81 13.08
CA ASP A 352 -22.18 -6.31 14.46
C ASP A 352 -20.84 -6.89 14.96
N ARG A 353 -20.08 -7.58 14.10
CA ARG A 353 -18.84 -8.27 14.47
C ARG A 353 -17.58 -7.75 13.77
N GLY A 354 -17.69 -6.69 12.98
CA GLY A 354 -16.56 -6.16 12.24
C GLY A 354 -16.79 -4.78 11.69
N LEU A 355 -15.74 -4.16 11.20
CA LEU A 355 -15.80 -2.92 10.45
C LEU A 355 -14.92 -2.98 9.21
N GLU A 356 -15.30 -2.28 8.17
CA GLU A 356 -14.57 -2.17 6.92
C GLU A 356 -14.25 -0.70 6.62
N LEU A 357 -12.99 -0.45 6.30
CA LEU A 357 -12.52 0.82 5.79
C LEU A 357 -12.19 0.64 4.31
N ILE A 358 -12.80 1.44 3.45
CA ILE A 358 -12.78 1.24 2.00
C ILE A 358 -12.35 2.52 1.32
N ASN A 359 -11.19 2.46 0.66
CA ASN A 359 -10.69 3.53 -0.20
C ASN A 359 -10.87 3.13 -1.66
N PRO A 360 -11.55 3.94 -2.47
CA PRO A 360 -11.45 3.86 -3.91
C PRO A 360 -10.00 4.09 -4.36
N ARG A 361 -9.59 3.39 -5.42
CA ARG A 361 -8.27 3.56 -6.02
C ARG A 361 -8.37 3.43 -7.54
N ARG A 362 -7.50 4.10 -8.25
CA ARG A 362 -7.35 3.86 -9.68
C ARG A 362 -6.77 2.47 -9.89
N SER A 363 -7.32 1.75 -10.84
CA SER A 363 -6.66 0.58 -11.41
C SER A 363 -5.46 1.07 -12.22
N LEU A 364 -4.35 1.26 -11.55
CA LEU A 364 -3.06 1.39 -12.22
C LEU A 364 -2.67 -0.03 -12.58
N GLY A 365 -2.97 -0.50 -13.77
CA GLY A 365 -2.89 -1.90 -14.22
C GLY A 365 -1.65 -2.70 -13.80
N PHE A 366 -0.67 -2.05 -13.21
CA PHE A 366 0.63 -2.57 -12.84
C PHE A 366 1.04 -2.32 -11.37
N SER A 367 0.18 -1.71 -10.56
CA SER A 367 0.50 -1.54 -9.14
C SER A 367 0.61 -2.91 -8.46
N PRO A 368 1.69 -3.17 -7.71
CA PRO A 368 1.77 -4.37 -6.90
C PRO A 368 0.53 -4.44 -6.01
N THR A 369 -0.07 -5.62 -5.89
CA THR A 369 -1.19 -5.80 -4.97
C THR A 369 -0.77 -5.32 -3.58
N ALA A 370 -1.71 -4.78 -2.80
CA ALA A 370 -1.40 -4.35 -1.43
C ALA A 370 -0.73 -5.48 -0.62
N GLN A 371 -1.06 -6.73 -0.90
CA GLN A 371 -0.39 -7.90 -0.32
C GLN A 371 1.08 -7.99 -0.70
N LYS A 372 1.44 -7.71 -1.96
CA LYS A 372 2.85 -7.64 -2.39
C LYS A 372 3.57 -6.46 -1.71
N ALA A 373 2.94 -5.28 -1.65
CA ALA A 373 3.51 -4.11 -0.99
C ALA A 373 3.77 -4.37 0.50
N ILE A 374 2.84 -5.02 1.18
CA ILE A 374 2.99 -5.43 2.58
C ILE A 374 4.06 -6.52 2.73
N ARG A 375 4.05 -7.53 1.85
CA ARG A 375 5.00 -8.66 1.91
C ARG A 375 6.44 -8.21 1.66
N TYR A 376 6.66 -7.26 0.77
CA TYR A 376 8.00 -6.79 0.39
C TYR A 376 8.41 -5.49 1.07
N GLY A 377 7.59 -4.97 1.99
CA GLY A 377 7.92 -3.77 2.76
C GLY A 377 8.05 -2.49 1.93
N VAL A 378 7.48 -2.47 0.73
CA VAL A 378 7.49 -1.29 -0.14
C VAL A 378 6.25 -0.44 0.14
N PRO A 379 6.33 0.61 0.97
CA PRO A 379 5.18 1.45 1.24
C PRO A 379 4.84 2.24 -0.03
N GLN A 380 3.64 2.05 -0.57
CA GLN A 380 3.08 2.97 -1.54
C GLN A 380 2.53 4.19 -0.80
N ARG A 381 3.27 5.28 -0.82
CA ARG A 381 2.80 6.57 -0.29
C ARG A 381 2.22 7.36 -1.45
N LEU A 382 0.88 7.33 -1.58
CA LEU A 382 0.18 8.13 -2.59
C LEU A 382 0.34 9.63 -2.30
N ASN A 383 0.26 10.01 -1.03
CA ASN A 383 0.35 11.40 -0.55
C ASN A 383 1.44 11.50 0.51
N PRO A 384 2.73 11.52 0.13
CA PRO A 384 3.84 11.49 1.09
C PRO A 384 3.89 12.74 1.98
N GLN A 385 3.49 13.92 1.49
CA GLN A 385 3.49 15.15 2.25
C GLN A 385 2.36 15.17 3.28
N VAL A 386 1.13 14.84 2.85
CA VAL A 386 0.01 14.63 3.77
C VAL A 386 0.36 13.59 4.82
N HIS A 387 0.98 12.48 4.43
CA HIS A 387 1.41 11.44 5.36
C HIS A 387 2.42 11.95 6.39
N ALA A 388 3.44 12.69 5.94
CA ALA A 388 4.52 13.16 6.82
C ALA A 388 4.00 14.15 7.89
N ILE A 389 3.09 15.04 7.49
CA ILE A 389 2.53 16.06 8.38
C ILE A 389 1.40 15.48 9.24
N PHE A 390 0.41 14.83 8.65
CA PHE A 390 -0.75 14.33 9.38
C PHE A 390 -0.39 13.28 10.44
N LYS A 391 0.60 12.43 10.18
CA LYS A 391 1.10 11.43 11.11
C LYS A 391 2.20 11.95 12.04
N ASN A 392 2.54 13.22 11.97
CA ASN A 392 3.46 13.83 12.92
C ASN A 392 2.76 13.95 14.29
N PRO A 393 3.43 13.60 15.39
CA PRO A 393 2.89 13.82 16.74
C PRO A 393 2.41 15.25 17.01
N ALA A 394 3.06 16.24 16.41
CA ALA A 394 2.67 17.64 16.48
C ALA A 394 1.28 17.98 15.89
N TYR A 395 0.68 17.07 15.13
CA TYR A 395 -0.71 17.24 14.68
C TYR A 395 -1.75 16.85 15.75
N GLY A 396 -1.29 16.38 16.93
CA GLY A 396 -2.15 16.01 18.06
C GLY A 396 -2.76 14.61 17.93
N LEU A 397 -2.36 13.85 16.94
CA LEU A 397 -2.79 12.46 16.78
C LEU A 397 -1.81 11.52 17.48
N GLN A 398 -2.23 10.91 18.57
CA GLN A 398 -1.44 9.89 19.26
C GLN A 398 -1.53 8.57 18.47
N LEU A 399 -0.84 8.52 17.35
CA LEU A 399 -0.75 7.30 16.53
C LEU A 399 0.44 6.47 16.98
N GLY A 400 0.25 5.14 17.07
CA GLY A 400 1.35 4.23 17.37
C GLY A 400 2.41 4.25 16.25
N ASN A 401 3.68 4.20 16.61
CA ASN A 401 4.77 4.02 15.66
C ASN A 401 4.70 2.62 15.03
N GLY A 402 4.62 2.51 13.71
CA GLY A 402 4.71 1.22 13.02
C GLY A 402 3.72 0.96 11.89
N GLY A 403 2.78 1.88 11.62
CA GLY A 403 1.90 1.80 10.45
C GLY A 403 1.09 0.51 10.35
N LEU A 404 0.82 0.08 9.13
CA LEU A 404 0.05 -1.12 8.84
C LEU A 404 0.57 -2.42 9.50
N PRO A 405 1.90 -2.69 9.58
CA PRO A 405 2.40 -3.86 10.30
C PRO A 405 2.05 -3.88 11.79
N MET A 406 2.12 -2.73 12.45
CA MET A 406 1.72 -2.59 13.86
C MET A 406 0.21 -2.84 14.00
N LEU A 407 -0.60 -2.22 13.17
CA LEU A 407 -2.05 -2.40 13.13
C LEU A 407 -2.42 -3.88 13.00
N LEU A 408 -1.87 -4.60 12.03
CA LEU A 408 -2.18 -6.00 11.76
C LEU A 408 -1.84 -6.89 12.96
N ARG A 409 -0.68 -6.66 13.59
CA ARG A 409 -0.24 -7.40 14.78
C ARG A 409 -1.13 -7.12 15.97
N THR A 410 -1.34 -5.84 16.29
CA THR A 410 -2.06 -5.41 17.49
C THR A 410 -3.54 -5.78 17.43
N ALA A 411 -4.21 -5.57 16.29
CA ALA A 411 -5.58 -5.98 16.10
C ALA A 411 -5.75 -7.50 16.24
N ARG A 412 -4.82 -8.29 15.68
CA ARG A 412 -4.84 -9.75 15.82
C ARG A 412 -4.61 -10.21 17.27
N GLN A 413 -3.67 -9.59 17.98
CA GLN A 413 -3.41 -9.92 19.39
C GLN A 413 -4.63 -9.61 20.26
N PHE A 414 -5.36 -8.54 19.94
CA PHE A 414 -6.53 -8.11 20.68
C PHE A 414 -7.76 -8.99 20.41
N SER A 415 -8.12 -9.20 19.14
CA SER A 415 -9.36 -9.89 18.74
C SER A 415 -9.20 -11.40 18.57
N GLY A 416 -7.97 -11.92 18.48
CA GLY A 416 -7.69 -13.30 18.08
C GLY A 416 -7.89 -13.56 16.58
N ARG A 417 -8.42 -12.60 15.82
CA ARG A 417 -8.72 -12.71 14.38
C ARG A 417 -7.73 -11.91 13.53
N ARG A 418 -7.45 -12.41 12.33
CA ARG A 418 -6.60 -11.69 11.39
C ARG A 418 -7.42 -10.58 10.73
N VAL A 419 -6.80 -9.40 10.61
CA VAL A 419 -7.31 -8.34 9.74
C VAL A 419 -7.23 -8.81 8.29
N GLU A 420 -8.30 -8.63 7.54
CA GLU A 420 -8.36 -8.97 6.12
C GLU A 420 -8.06 -7.72 5.29
N ILE A 421 -7.19 -7.89 4.31
CA ILE A 421 -6.88 -6.85 3.33
C ILE A 421 -7.25 -7.40 1.97
N VAL A 422 -8.18 -6.72 1.30
CA VAL A 422 -8.62 -7.05 -0.05
C VAL A 422 -8.32 -5.85 -0.94
N ALA A 423 -7.53 -6.08 -1.96
CA ALA A 423 -7.25 -5.09 -2.99
C ALA A 423 -7.89 -5.54 -4.29
N PHE A 424 -9.01 -4.92 -4.62
CA PHE A 424 -9.60 -5.01 -5.95
C PHE A 424 -8.88 -4.06 -6.92
N SER A 425 -9.23 -4.12 -8.19
CA SER A 425 -8.68 -3.21 -9.20
C SER A 425 -8.98 -1.73 -8.88
N ASP A 426 -10.14 -1.46 -8.31
CA ASP A 426 -10.73 -0.13 -8.07
C ASP A 426 -10.93 0.23 -6.60
N GLU A 427 -10.70 -0.71 -5.67
CA GLU A 427 -10.86 -0.49 -4.23
C GLU A 427 -9.75 -1.15 -3.41
N PHE A 428 -9.36 -0.48 -2.32
CA PHE A 428 -8.60 -1.06 -1.22
C PHE A 428 -9.50 -1.17 0.00
N ARG A 429 -9.67 -2.37 0.53
CA ARG A 429 -10.54 -2.66 1.66
C ARG A 429 -9.74 -3.29 2.80
N LEU A 430 -9.86 -2.70 3.99
CA LEU A 430 -9.35 -3.23 5.24
C LEU A 430 -10.53 -3.65 6.12
N ARG A 431 -10.62 -4.93 6.48
CA ARG A 431 -11.65 -5.46 7.37
C ARG A 431 -11.05 -5.85 8.71
N MET A 432 -11.53 -5.21 9.78
CA MET A 432 -11.16 -5.50 11.16
C MET A 432 -12.32 -6.24 11.85
N PHE A 433 -11.97 -7.18 12.69
CA PHE A 433 -12.94 -7.93 13.49
C PHE A 433 -12.86 -7.52 14.95
N GLY A 434 -14.02 -7.35 15.57
CA GLY A 434 -14.14 -7.14 17.00
C GLY A 434 -13.79 -8.40 17.81
N ALA A 435 -13.36 -8.19 19.05
CA ALA A 435 -13.16 -9.23 20.05
C ALA A 435 -14.47 -9.60 20.74
#